data_11157037fcb29de2d19de5c4e3051cea
#
_entry.id   11157037fcb29de2d19de5c4e3051cea
#
_cell.length_a   1.000
_cell.length_b   1.000
_cell.length_c   1.000
_cell.angle_alpha   90.00
_cell.angle_beta   90.00
_cell.angle_gamma   90.00
#
_symmetry.space_group_name_H-M   'P 1'
#
loop_
_entity.id
_entity.type
_entity.pdbx_description
1 polymer ?
#
loop_
_entity_poly.entity_id
_entity_poly.type
_entity_poly.pdbx_seq_one_letter_code
_entity_poly.pdbx_strand_id
1 'polypeptide(L)'
;MFKAPFFIEGIKNIFKKPITEEGSIEKVKAADNYRGRLSFNEDACIGCGLCLRVCAGNAITKSIKPVEGGQEITMTFDMASCTFCGLCQDFCSKKAITLTDDPIIVEKNKGNLKVQGTFIKKMPAKVKTEQKAKVQKEEKDKEKHQLV
;
A
#
# COMPACT_ATOMS: atom_id res chain seq x y z
N MET A 1 38.15 -5.31 46.34
CA MET A 1 38.17 -4.05 45.56
C MET A 1 37.18 -4.17 44.42
N PHE A 2 36.04 -3.48 44.53
CA PHE A 2 35.03 -3.45 43.44
C PHE A 2 35.57 -2.55 42.33
N LYS A 3 36.07 -3.16 41.26
CA LYS A 3 36.42 -2.41 40.01
C LYS A 3 35.15 -2.29 39.18
N ALA A 4 34.46 -1.15 39.27
CA ALA A 4 33.34 -0.85 38.38
C ALA A 4 33.88 -0.16 37.11
N PRO A 5 34.23 -0.90 36.02
CA PRO A 5 34.99 -0.38 34.90
C PRO A 5 34.21 0.73 34.14
N PHE A 6 32.89 0.74 34.23
CA PHE A 6 32.04 1.73 33.53
C PHE A 6 31.54 2.88 34.45
N PHE A 7 31.95 2.93 35.73
CA PHE A 7 31.44 3.94 36.67
C PHE A 7 31.80 5.36 36.22
N ILE A 8 33.06 5.57 35.84
CA ILE A 8 33.55 6.88 35.36
C ILE A 8 32.84 7.30 34.05
N GLU A 9 32.64 6.32 33.17
CA GLU A 9 31.91 6.54 31.90
C GLU A 9 30.45 6.88 32.16
N GLY A 10 29.81 6.20 33.10
CA GLY A 10 28.43 6.49 33.50
C GLY A 10 28.28 7.93 34.02
N ILE A 11 29.18 8.39 34.91
CA ILE A 11 29.17 9.79 35.40
C ILE A 11 29.39 10.77 34.25
N LYS A 12 30.34 10.52 33.37
CA LYS A 12 30.57 11.39 32.19
C LYS A 12 29.35 11.49 31.29
N ASN A 13 28.59 10.40 31.12
CA ASN A 13 27.43 10.37 30.25
C ASN A 13 26.23 11.15 30.81
N ILE A 14 26.14 11.32 32.15
CA ILE A 14 25.09 12.15 32.77
C ILE A 14 25.24 13.62 32.37
N PHE A 15 26.47 14.10 32.15
CA PHE A 15 26.76 15.48 31.79
C PHE A 15 26.90 15.69 30.28
N LYS A 16 26.84 14.64 29.45
CA LYS A 16 26.86 14.78 27.99
C LYS A 16 25.47 15.14 27.47
N LYS A 17 25.43 16.00 26.43
CA LYS A 17 24.19 16.27 25.70
C LYS A 17 23.63 14.95 25.13
N PRO A 18 22.33 14.65 25.30
CA PRO A 18 21.73 13.48 24.71
C PRO A 18 21.89 13.48 23.19
N ILE A 19 22.16 12.29 22.62
CA ILE A 19 22.30 12.09 21.16
C ILE A 19 20.92 11.97 20.52
N THR A 20 19.89 11.70 21.33
CA THR A 20 18.51 11.61 20.87
C THR A 20 18.00 12.98 20.45
N GLU A 21 17.48 13.10 19.25
CA GLU A 21 16.78 14.28 18.80
C GLU A 21 15.37 14.36 19.40
N GLU A 22 14.90 15.58 19.67
CA GLU A 22 13.52 15.79 20.11
C GLU A 22 12.61 15.43 18.91
N GLY A 23 11.96 14.25 18.99
CA GLY A 23 11.04 13.74 17.98
C GLY A 23 9.68 14.46 17.99
N SER A 24 9.65 15.78 18.08
CA SER A 24 8.39 16.49 17.83
C SER A 24 8.06 16.40 16.33
N ILE A 25 6.83 16.01 16.04
CA ILE A 25 6.30 15.72 14.70
C ILE A 25 6.61 16.83 13.67
N GLU A 26 6.68 18.08 14.13
CA GLU A 26 6.93 19.24 13.25
C GLU A 26 8.40 19.48 12.90
N LYS A 27 9.34 18.81 13.56
CA LYS A 27 10.79 19.07 13.44
C LYS A 27 11.58 17.98 12.71
N VAL A 28 10.97 16.82 12.47
CA VAL A 28 11.65 15.71 11.81
C VAL A 28 11.60 15.91 10.31
N LYS A 29 12.68 16.45 9.75
CA LYS A 29 12.87 16.50 8.29
C LYS A 29 13.43 15.17 7.83
N ALA A 30 12.67 14.47 6.99
CA ALA A 30 13.14 13.23 6.39
C ALA A 30 14.30 13.47 5.42
N ALA A 31 15.14 12.48 5.22
CA ALA A 31 16.20 12.52 4.21
C ALA A 31 15.58 12.52 2.79
N ASP A 32 16.30 13.07 1.81
CA ASP A 32 15.81 13.24 0.43
C ASP A 32 15.34 11.93 -0.24
N ASN A 33 15.88 10.79 0.18
CA ASN A 33 15.49 9.46 -0.34
C ASN A 33 14.62 8.67 0.64
N TYR A 34 13.94 9.36 1.56
CA TYR A 34 13.08 8.70 2.52
C TYR A 34 11.86 8.08 1.83
N ARG A 35 11.44 6.90 2.31
CA ARG A 35 10.27 6.18 1.81
C ARG A 35 9.20 6.17 2.89
N GLY A 36 8.45 7.25 2.97
CA GLY A 36 7.38 7.44 3.94
C GLY A 36 6.02 6.96 3.45
N ARG A 37 4.97 7.68 3.80
CA ARG A 37 3.59 7.34 3.47
C ARG A 37 3.38 7.19 1.97
N LEU A 38 2.67 6.14 1.57
CA LEU A 38 2.27 5.93 0.18
C LEU A 38 1.15 6.90 -0.20
N SER A 39 1.34 7.58 -1.32
CA SER A 39 0.31 8.37 -2.01
C SER A 39 -0.09 7.67 -3.30
N PHE A 40 -1.39 7.61 -3.57
CA PHE A 40 -1.95 6.97 -4.75
C PHE A 40 -2.78 7.96 -5.57
N ASN A 41 -2.42 8.12 -6.83
CA ASN A 41 -3.17 8.91 -7.81
C ASN A 41 -4.04 7.97 -8.66
N GLU A 42 -5.34 7.99 -8.43
CA GLU A 42 -6.32 7.15 -9.12
C GLU A 42 -6.48 7.53 -10.58
N ASP A 43 -6.38 8.82 -10.93
CA ASP A 43 -6.53 9.30 -12.32
C ASP A 43 -5.41 8.79 -13.24
N ALA A 44 -4.21 8.64 -12.71
CA ALA A 44 -3.08 8.11 -13.46
C ALA A 44 -3.09 6.58 -13.58
N CYS A 45 -3.86 5.89 -12.72
CA CYS A 45 -3.84 4.43 -12.65
C CYS A 45 -4.63 3.77 -13.79
N ILE A 46 -4.01 2.85 -14.50
CA ILE A 46 -4.65 2.06 -15.57
C ILE A 46 -5.12 0.68 -15.11
N GLY A 47 -4.94 0.33 -13.84
CA GLY A 47 -5.37 -0.95 -13.27
C GLY A 47 -4.63 -2.17 -13.81
N CYS A 48 -3.37 -2.04 -14.25
CA CYS A 48 -2.59 -3.15 -14.83
C CYS A 48 -2.27 -4.27 -13.83
N GLY A 49 -2.25 -3.98 -12.51
CA GLY A 49 -2.00 -4.97 -11.46
C GLY A 49 -0.54 -5.36 -11.28
N LEU A 50 0.41 -4.67 -11.91
CA LEU A 50 1.83 -4.97 -11.77
C LEU A 50 2.31 -4.75 -10.34
N CYS A 51 1.83 -3.68 -9.68
CA CYS A 51 2.14 -3.38 -8.28
C CYS A 51 1.77 -4.53 -7.31
N LEU A 52 0.67 -5.28 -7.60
CA LEU A 52 0.30 -6.43 -6.80
C LEU A 52 1.32 -7.56 -6.91
N ARG A 53 1.84 -7.79 -8.13
CA ARG A 53 2.78 -8.89 -8.41
C ARG A 53 4.15 -8.67 -7.78
N VAL A 54 4.59 -7.40 -7.70
CA VAL A 54 5.92 -7.05 -7.16
C VAL A 54 5.89 -6.79 -5.65
N CYS A 55 4.71 -6.76 -5.03
CA CYS A 55 4.58 -6.47 -3.61
C CYS A 55 5.00 -7.67 -2.74
N ALA A 56 6.18 -7.58 -2.13
CA ALA A 56 6.70 -8.63 -1.25
C ALA A 56 5.88 -8.79 0.05
N GLY A 57 5.32 -7.68 0.57
CA GLY A 57 4.50 -7.67 1.80
C GLY A 57 3.02 -8.03 1.58
N ASN A 58 2.62 -8.33 0.33
CA ASN A 58 1.21 -8.58 -0.05
C ASN A 58 0.23 -7.49 0.46
N ALA A 59 0.73 -6.25 0.54
CA ALA A 59 0.01 -5.10 1.09
C ALA A 59 -0.98 -4.46 0.12
N ILE A 60 -1.04 -4.93 -1.13
CA ILE A 60 -1.86 -4.33 -2.19
C ILE A 60 -2.95 -5.30 -2.60
N THR A 61 -4.19 -4.84 -2.57
CA THR A 61 -5.35 -5.60 -3.04
C THR A 61 -6.09 -4.84 -4.13
N LYS A 62 -6.67 -5.59 -5.06
CA LYS A 62 -7.46 -5.06 -6.17
C LYS A 62 -8.83 -5.69 -6.14
N SER A 63 -9.87 -4.88 -6.07
CA SER A 63 -11.26 -5.28 -6.22
C SER A 63 -11.79 -4.78 -7.56
N ILE A 64 -12.57 -5.60 -8.25
CA ILE A 64 -13.18 -5.26 -9.53
C ILE A 64 -14.67 -5.49 -9.42
N LYS A 65 -15.47 -4.47 -9.68
CA LYS A 65 -16.92 -4.56 -9.77
C LYS A 65 -17.38 -4.21 -11.19
N PRO A 66 -18.25 -5.01 -11.81
CA PRO A 66 -18.85 -4.64 -13.08
C PRO A 66 -19.84 -3.49 -12.86
N VAL A 67 -19.72 -2.43 -13.67
CA VAL A 67 -20.67 -1.31 -13.68
C VAL A 67 -21.16 -1.04 -15.09
N GLU A 68 -22.27 -0.34 -15.22
CA GLU A 68 -22.79 0.06 -16.54
C GLU A 68 -21.78 0.96 -17.25
N GLY A 69 -21.20 0.46 -18.35
CA GLY A 69 -20.18 1.18 -19.13
C GLY A 69 -18.73 0.76 -18.90
N GLY A 70 -18.42 -0.08 -17.91
CA GLY A 70 -17.04 -0.50 -17.66
C GLY A 70 -16.84 -1.41 -16.46
N GLN A 71 -15.66 -1.32 -15.88
CA GLN A 71 -15.31 -1.97 -14.62
C GLN A 71 -14.85 -0.90 -13.64
N GLU A 72 -15.46 -0.87 -12.48
CA GLU A 72 -14.97 -0.13 -11.34
C GLU A 72 -13.84 -0.91 -10.68
N ILE A 73 -12.69 -0.30 -10.62
CA ILE A 73 -11.48 -0.91 -10.04
C ILE A 73 -11.15 -0.12 -8.76
N THR A 74 -11.18 -0.81 -7.64
CA THR A 74 -10.73 -0.27 -6.35
C THR A 74 -9.38 -0.87 -6.01
N MET A 75 -8.37 -0.02 -5.85
CA MET A 75 -7.05 -0.37 -5.38
C MET A 75 -6.94 -0.01 -3.90
N THR A 76 -6.51 -0.95 -3.07
CA THR A 76 -6.30 -0.74 -1.64
C THR A 76 -4.87 -1.08 -1.28
N PHE A 77 -4.20 -0.14 -0.61
CA PHE A 77 -2.84 -0.27 -0.12
C PHE A 77 -2.88 -0.28 1.40
N ASP A 78 -2.50 -1.38 2.02
CA ASP A 78 -2.44 -1.54 3.46
C ASP A 78 -1.05 -1.17 3.98
N MET A 79 -0.94 0.01 4.60
CA MET A 79 0.32 0.51 5.13
C MET A 79 0.80 -0.30 6.35
N ALA A 80 -0.10 -1.01 7.04
CA ALA A 80 0.28 -1.87 8.17
C ALA A 80 1.04 -3.12 7.73
N SER A 81 0.81 -3.59 6.48
CA SER A 81 1.51 -4.73 5.89
C SER A 81 2.63 -4.31 4.94
N CYS A 82 2.78 -3.01 4.70
CA CYS A 82 3.74 -2.46 3.75
C CYS A 82 5.16 -2.48 4.32
N THR A 83 6.13 -2.94 3.54
CA THR A 83 7.56 -2.93 3.89
C THR A 83 8.31 -1.68 3.40
N PHE A 84 7.62 -0.72 2.80
CA PHE A 84 8.18 0.52 2.24
C PHE A 84 9.36 0.30 1.28
N CYS A 85 9.38 -0.83 0.58
CA CYS A 85 10.48 -1.20 -0.34
C CYS A 85 10.54 -0.33 -1.61
N GLY A 86 9.44 0.35 -1.99
CA GLY A 86 9.37 1.22 -3.17
C GLY A 86 9.12 0.50 -4.49
N LEU A 87 9.17 -0.82 -4.57
CA LEU A 87 9.04 -1.56 -5.83
C LEU A 87 7.74 -1.24 -6.60
N CYS A 88 6.64 -1.02 -5.89
CA CYS A 88 5.36 -0.65 -6.53
C CYS A 88 5.43 0.72 -7.23
N GLN A 89 6.21 1.65 -6.70
CA GLN A 89 6.48 2.95 -7.31
C GLN A 89 7.40 2.80 -8.54
N ASP A 90 8.51 2.05 -8.39
CA ASP A 90 9.52 1.88 -9.43
C ASP A 90 8.97 1.16 -10.67
N PHE A 91 8.16 0.11 -10.45
CA PHE A 91 7.53 -0.64 -11.54
C PHE A 91 6.25 0.00 -12.09
N CYS A 92 5.77 1.12 -11.54
CA CYS A 92 4.58 1.78 -12.04
C CYS A 92 4.88 2.62 -13.29
N SER A 93 4.56 2.11 -14.47
CA SER A 93 4.78 2.82 -15.75
C SER A 93 4.04 4.16 -15.85
N LYS A 94 2.95 4.34 -15.09
CA LYS A 94 2.14 5.56 -15.05
C LYS A 94 2.44 6.46 -13.85
N LYS A 95 3.40 6.08 -13.01
CA LYS A 95 3.77 6.81 -11.79
C LYS A 95 2.57 7.19 -10.92
N ALA A 96 1.59 6.30 -10.87
CA ALA A 96 0.37 6.48 -10.08
C ALA A 96 0.60 6.26 -8.58
N ILE A 97 1.74 5.71 -8.19
CA ILE A 97 2.11 5.41 -6.81
C ILE A 97 3.40 6.17 -6.50
N THR A 98 3.39 6.92 -5.41
CA THR A 98 4.56 7.63 -4.89
C THR A 98 4.69 7.41 -3.40
N LEU A 99 5.92 7.32 -2.91
CA LEU A 99 6.23 7.34 -1.49
C LEU A 99 6.64 8.78 -1.14
N THR A 100 6.00 9.32 -0.12
CA THR A 100 6.26 10.69 0.34
C THR A 100 7.44 10.72 1.31
N ASP A 101 7.90 11.89 1.63
CA ASP A 101 8.90 12.17 2.65
C ASP A 101 8.33 12.26 4.08
N ASP A 102 7.00 12.03 4.24
CA ASP A 102 6.36 12.02 5.55
C ASP A 102 6.80 10.80 6.37
N PRO A 103 7.62 10.99 7.44
CA PRO A 103 8.15 9.90 8.24
C PRO A 103 7.13 9.33 9.24
N ILE A 104 6.00 10.02 9.45
CA ILE A 104 5.10 9.72 10.54
C ILE A 104 3.87 8.98 10.04
N ILE A 105 3.84 7.67 10.33
CA ILE A 105 2.72 6.80 10.02
C ILE A 105 2.24 6.19 11.33
N VAL A 106 1.63 7.01 12.19
CA VAL A 106 1.05 6.56 13.45
C VAL A 106 -0.44 6.83 13.43
N GLU A 107 -1.23 5.77 13.53
CA GLU A 107 -2.69 5.85 13.52
C GLU A 107 -3.29 4.97 14.61
N LYS A 108 -4.32 5.49 15.27
CA LYS A 108 -5.05 4.76 16.31
C LYS A 108 -5.89 3.62 15.74
N ASN A 109 -6.45 3.82 14.55
CA ASN A 109 -7.31 2.86 13.87
C ASN A 109 -6.61 2.28 12.64
N LYS A 110 -6.56 0.95 12.53
CA LYS A 110 -5.99 0.26 11.35
C LYS A 110 -6.65 0.65 10.02
N GLY A 111 -7.91 1.09 10.05
CA GLY A 111 -8.62 1.56 8.86
C GLY A 111 -7.95 2.77 8.20
N ASN A 112 -7.42 3.69 8.99
CA ASN A 112 -6.74 4.91 8.52
C ASN A 112 -5.37 4.63 7.90
N LEU A 113 -4.80 3.44 8.15
CA LEU A 113 -3.57 2.98 7.52
C LEU A 113 -3.77 2.42 6.11
N LYS A 114 -5.01 2.42 5.61
CA LYS A 114 -5.33 1.98 4.25
C LYS A 114 -5.50 3.17 3.33
N VAL A 115 -4.71 3.21 2.26
CA VAL A 115 -4.89 4.14 1.16
C VAL A 115 -5.72 3.45 0.08
N GLN A 116 -6.83 4.06 -0.31
CA GLN A 116 -7.74 3.50 -1.32
C GLN A 116 -7.98 4.52 -2.42
N GLY A 117 -8.08 4.04 -3.63
CA GLY A 117 -8.55 4.82 -4.77
C GLY A 117 -9.40 3.95 -5.69
N THR A 118 -10.44 4.56 -6.23
CA THR A 118 -11.41 3.89 -7.09
C THR A 118 -11.54 4.65 -8.41
N PHE A 119 -11.40 3.94 -9.50
CA PHE A 119 -11.53 4.51 -10.84
C PHE A 119 -12.27 3.56 -11.78
N ILE A 120 -12.90 4.13 -12.82
CA ILE A 120 -13.67 3.38 -13.80
C ILE A 120 -12.81 3.16 -15.05
N LYS A 121 -12.59 1.90 -15.40
CA LYS A 121 -11.94 1.51 -16.63
C LYS A 121 -12.97 1.11 -17.66
N LYS A 122 -13.06 1.85 -18.78
CA LYS A 122 -13.89 1.48 -19.93
C LYS A 122 -13.36 0.18 -20.54
N MET A 123 -14.20 -0.83 -20.64
CA MET A 123 -13.83 -2.10 -21.29
C MET A 123 -13.93 -1.98 -22.81
N PRO A 124 -12.91 -2.46 -23.54
CA PRO A 124 -13.06 -2.66 -24.98
C PRO A 124 -14.15 -3.71 -25.25
N ALA A 125 -14.96 -3.46 -26.28
CA ALA A 125 -16.18 -4.23 -26.58
C ALA A 125 -15.98 -5.76 -26.68
N LYS A 126 -14.79 -6.23 -27.06
CA LYS A 126 -14.46 -7.67 -27.22
C LYS A 126 -14.47 -8.46 -25.90
N VAL A 127 -14.18 -7.83 -24.75
CA VAL A 127 -14.12 -8.54 -23.46
C VAL A 127 -15.51 -8.70 -22.83
N LYS A 128 -16.49 -7.88 -23.24
CA LYS A 128 -17.88 -7.96 -22.76
C LYS A 128 -18.57 -9.28 -23.18
N THR A 129 -18.20 -9.82 -24.34
CA THR A 129 -18.82 -11.04 -24.89
C THR A 129 -18.32 -12.30 -24.17
N GLU A 130 -17.03 -12.36 -23.86
CA GLU A 130 -16.44 -13.53 -23.17
C GLU A 130 -16.85 -13.65 -21.71
N GLN A 131 -17.03 -12.52 -21.03
CA GLN A 131 -17.46 -12.53 -19.63
C GLN A 131 -18.95 -12.89 -19.49
N LYS A 132 -19.82 -12.40 -20.40
CA LYS A 132 -21.22 -12.83 -20.44
C LYS A 132 -21.35 -14.33 -20.70
N ALA A 133 -20.49 -14.89 -21.58
CA ALA A 133 -20.47 -16.33 -21.86
C ALA A 133 -19.99 -17.17 -20.65
N LYS A 134 -19.04 -16.68 -19.84
CA LYS A 134 -18.56 -17.38 -18.64
C LYS A 134 -19.61 -17.36 -17.52
N VAL A 135 -20.26 -16.22 -17.28
CA VAL A 135 -21.32 -16.09 -16.26
C VAL A 135 -22.51 -17.00 -16.60
N GLN A 136 -22.94 -17.03 -17.86
CA GLN A 136 -24.02 -17.92 -18.30
C GLN A 136 -23.66 -19.41 -18.23
N LYS A 137 -22.38 -19.75 -18.33
CA LYS A 137 -21.92 -21.13 -18.18
C LYS A 137 -21.91 -21.58 -16.72
N GLU A 138 -21.49 -20.70 -15.81
CA GLU A 138 -21.52 -20.97 -14.36
C GLU A 138 -22.94 -21.05 -13.79
N GLU A 139 -23.87 -20.25 -14.33
CA GLU A 139 -25.30 -20.35 -13.94
C GLU A 139 -25.92 -21.67 -14.39
N LYS A 140 -25.63 -22.12 -15.62
CA LYS A 140 -26.12 -23.42 -16.11
C LYS A 140 -25.53 -24.63 -15.41
N ASP A 141 -24.28 -24.54 -14.95
CA ASP A 141 -23.64 -25.61 -14.19
C ASP A 141 -24.20 -25.70 -12.75
N LYS A 142 -24.59 -24.57 -12.15
CA LYS A 142 -25.26 -24.53 -10.84
C LYS A 142 -26.69 -25.09 -10.91
N GLU A 143 -27.41 -24.81 -11.97
CA GLU A 143 -28.79 -25.31 -12.19
C GLU A 143 -28.81 -26.84 -12.42
N LYS A 144 -27.78 -27.39 -13.07
CA LYS A 144 -27.61 -28.84 -13.23
C LYS A 144 -27.27 -29.57 -11.94
N HIS A 145 -26.61 -28.89 -10.98
CA HIS A 145 -26.24 -29.52 -9.70
C HIS A 145 -27.37 -29.50 -8.65
N GLN A 146 -28.45 -28.74 -8.89
CA GLN A 146 -29.63 -28.72 -8.01
C GLN A 146 -30.73 -29.72 -8.42
N LEU A 147 -30.55 -30.44 -9.52
CA LEU A 147 -31.52 -31.39 -10.05
C LEU A 147 -31.10 -32.88 -9.91
N VAL A 148 -30.10 -33.15 -9.03
CA VAL A 148 -29.70 -34.54 -8.69
C VAL A 148 -29.88 -34.79 -7.19
#